data_53dab51461bf30513706236bd9853ba2
#
_entry.id   53dab51461bf30513706236bd9853ba2
#
_cell.length_a   1.000
_cell.length_b   1.000
_cell.length_c   1.000
_cell.angle_alpha   90.00
_cell.angle_beta   90.00
_cell.angle_gamma   90.00
#
_symmetry.space_group_name_H-M   'P 1'
#
loop_
_entity.id
_entity.type
_entity.pdbx_description
1 polymer ?
#
loop_
_entity_poly.entity_id
_entity_poly.type
_entity_poly.pdbx_seq_one_letter_code
_entity_poly.pdbx_strand_id
1 'polypeptide(L)'
;SDLEKELAEQQIYFLKRLPSTVTTTFELQFDAAFFNQAQLYFYTSGSTGQPKKIPRTLQQLFNEVCGLEASFDLPEQAVAIATVSHQHIYGLLFKLLWPLASGRSFYQKQLAFPEDVVDVQKKITCVQLPNYVISSPALLKRWTTDVVLQDCHMVYSSGGKLDAGVRPLLNRPITEVFGSSETGGIAHRQADDALWTPFANVEINCAEQQELAVKTNHAFSADWILT
;
A
#
# COMPACT_ATOMS: atom_id res chain seq x y z
N SER A 1 -13.96 18.04 16.10
CA SER A 1 -14.57 17.29 17.23
C SER A 1 -13.49 16.93 18.23
N ASP A 2 -13.88 16.54 19.43
CA ASP A 2 -12.91 16.13 20.47
C ASP A 2 -12.11 14.91 20.03
N LEU A 3 -12.73 14.00 19.30
CA LEU A 3 -12.08 12.85 18.68
C LEU A 3 -10.95 13.27 17.72
N GLU A 4 -11.12 14.34 16.96
CA GLU A 4 -10.07 14.83 16.05
C GLU A 4 -8.87 15.40 16.78
N LYS A 5 -9.10 16.09 17.89
CA LYS A 5 -8.01 16.57 18.74
C LYS A 5 -7.24 15.41 19.35
N GLU A 6 -7.94 14.43 19.88
CA GLU A 6 -7.34 13.23 20.46
C GLU A 6 -6.52 12.45 19.43
N LEU A 7 -7.03 12.29 18.20
CA LEU A 7 -6.32 11.62 17.12
C LEU A 7 -5.11 12.42 16.62
N ALA A 8 -5.21 13.75 16.56
CA ALA A 8 -4.07 14.61 16.22
C ALA A 8 -2.96 14.52 17.26
N GLU A 9 -3.31 14.48 18.55
CA GLU A 9 -2.35 14.24 19.65
C GLU A 9 -1.67 12.88 19.51
N GLN A 10 -2.39 11.86 19.00
CA GLN A 10 -1.86 10.54 18.69
C GLN A 10 -1.13 10.47 17.34
N GLN A 11 -0.95 11.58 16.63
CA GLN A 11 -0.32 11.67 15.29
C GLN A 11 -1.10 10.90 14.20
N ILE A 12 -2.41 10.79 14.35
CA ILE A 12 -3.33 10.20 13.38
C ILE A 12 -4.09 11.36 12.72
N TYR A 13 -4.01 11.44 11.40
CA TYR A 13 -4.62 12.51 10.63
C TYR A 13 -5.71 11.97 9.72
N PHE A 14 -6.89 12.60 9.79
CA PHE A 14 -7.97 12.36 8.86
C PHE A 14 -7.93 13.36 7.73
N LEU A 15 -8.11 12.88 6.53
CA LEU A 15 -8.50 13.72 5.41
C LEU A 15 -10.02 13.82 5.41
N LYS A 16 -10.54 14.87 6.07
CA LYS A 16 -11.94 15.20 5.89
C LYS A 16 -12.19 15.66 4.45
N ARG A 17 -13.30 15.17 3.84
CA ARG A 17 -13.97 15.95 2.81
C ARG A 17 -14.26 17.32 3.44
N LEU A 18 -13.64 18.36 2.91
CA LEU A 18 -13.93 19.72 3.33
C LEU A 18 -15.44 19.93 3.19
N PRO A 19 -16.13 20.40 4.24
CA PRO A 19 -17.55 20.72 4.10
C PRO A 19 -17.71 21.77 3.01
N SER A 20 -18.72 21.63 2.18
CA SER A 20 -19.05 22.52 1.05
C SER A 20 -19.31 23.99 1.40
N THR A 21 -19.10 24.37 2.64
CA THR A 21 -19.37 25.72 3.20
C THR A 21 -18.13 26.48 3.65
N VAL A 22 -16.92 26.03 3.32
CA VAL A 22 -15.71 26.82 3.61
C VAL A 22 -15.49 27.83 2.49
N THR A 23 -15.89 29.07 2.73
CA THR A 23 -15.96 30.20 1.79
C THR A 23 -14.61 30.83 1.42
N THR A 24 -13.48 30.25 1.74
CA THR A 24 -12.16 30.74 1.35
C THR A 24 -11.21 29.59 1.13
N THR A 25 -11.49 28.80 0.12
CA THR A 25 -10.57 27.73 -0.30
C THR A 25 -10.06 28.06 -1.68
N PHE A 26 -8.76 28.03 -1.83
CA PHE A 26 -8.16 27.70 -3.10
C PHE A 26 -8.61 26.29 -3.44
N GLU A 27 -9.65 26.15 -4.27
CA GLU A 27 -9.94 24.88 -4.89
C GLU A 27 -8.79 24.60 -5.86
N LEU A 28 -7.87 23.74 -5.42
CA LEU A 28 -6.93 23.15 -6.36
C LEU A 28 -7.74 22.17 -7.23
N GLN A 29 -8.22 22.66 -8.36
CA GLN A 29 -8.85 21.81 -9.36
C GLN A 29 -7.76 21.09 -10.13
N PHE A 30 -7.57 19.83 -9.83
CA PHE A 30 -6.75 18.94 -10.64
C PHE A 30 -7.64 18.35 -11.72
N ASP A 31 -7.46 18.80 -12.97
CA ASP A 31 -8.14 18.23 -14.10
C ASP A 31 -7.49 16.92 -14.59
N ALA A 32 -8.14 16.23 -15.51
CA ALA A 32 -7.62 15.00 -16.10
C ALA A 32 -6.26 15.21 -16.80
N ALA A 33 -6.01 16.41 -17.34
CA ALA A 33 -4.75 16.73 -17.98
C ALA A 33 -3.60 16.75 -16.97
N PHE A 34 -3.83 17.31 -15.78
CA PHE A 34 -2.84 17.29 -14.68
C PHE A 34 -2.46 15.86 -14.30
N PHE A 35 -3.43 14.98 -14.07
CA PHE A 35 -3.17 13.59 -13.69
C PHE A 35 -2.37 12.81 -14.74
N ASN A 36 -2.60 13.07 -16.01
CA ASN A 36 -1.89 12.43 -17.12
C ASN A 36 -0.50 13.02 -17.36
N GLN A 37 -0.27 14.29 -17.03
CA GLN A 37 1.01 14.99 -17.27
C GLN A 37 1.93 14.93 -16.07
N ALA A 38 1.41 14.96 -14.84
CA ALA A 38 2.22 14.90 -13.63
C ALA A 38 2.90 13.54 -13.48
N GLN A 39 4.21 13.53 -13.43
CA GLN A 39 5.03 12.31 -13.37
C GLN A 39 5.83 12.22 -12.08
N LEU A 40 5.83 11.03 -11.50
CA LEU A 40 6.75 10.62 -10.47
C LEU A 40 7.79 9.67 -11.07
N TYR A 41 9.00 9.71 -10.52
CA TYR A 41 10.10 8.87 -10.98
C TYR A 41 10.57 7.96 -9.85
N PHE A 42 10.56 6.67 -10.11
CA PHE A 42 11.09 5.66 -9.20
C PHE A 42 12.45 5.19 -9.70
N TYR A 43 13.39 5.02 -8.77
CA TYR A 43 14.73 4.53 -9.08
C TYR A 43 14.90 3.15 -8.49
N THR A 44 15.26 2.18 -9.31
CA THR A 44 15.57 0.81 -8.89
C THR A 44 17.04 0.52 -9.10
N SER A 45 17.60 -0.34 -8.25
CA SER A 45 18.97 -0.84 -8.47
C SER A 45 18.98 -1.73 -9.71
N GLY A 46 19.39 -1.18 -10.85
CA GLY A 46 19.53 -1.95 -12.10
C GLY A 46 20.53 -3.09 -11.94
N SER A 47 20.29 -4.21 -12.60
CA SER A 47 21.23 -5.37 -12.66
C SER A 47 22.61 -5.00 -13.25
N THR A 48 22.69 -3.88 -13.96
CA THR A 48 23.93 -3.34 -14.56
C THR A 48 24.68 -2.36 -13.66
N GLY A 49 24.24 -2.16 -12.40
CA GLY A 49 24.84 -1.23 -11.46
C GLY A 49 24.45 0.24 -11.64
N GLN A 50 23.74 0.59 -12.72
CA GLN A 50 23.18 1.92 -12.92
C GLN A 50 21.72 1.94 -12.49
N PRO A 51 21.25 2.95 -11.71
CA PRO A 51 19.87 3.05 -11.32
C PRO A 51 18.95 3.21 -12.54
N LYS A 52 17.96 2.32 -12.67
CA LYS A 52 16.92 2.43 -13.69
C LYS A 52 15.86 3.44 -13.23
N LYS A 53 15.59 4.43 -14.06
CA LYS A 53 14.56 5.46 -13.83
C LYS A 53 13.24 5.02 -14.47
N ILE A 54 12.21 4.85 -13.66
CA ILE A 54 10.88 4.38 -14.09
C ILE A 54 9.88 5.50 -13.90
N PRO A 55 9.36 6.11 -14.99
CA PRO A 55 8.32 7.13 -14.90
C PRO A 55 6.95 6.50 -14.64
N ARG A 56 6.15 7.14 -13.82
CA ARG A 56 4.74 6.81 -13.60
C ARG A 56 3.94 8.11 -13.55
N THR A 57 2.85 8.19 -14.30
CA THR A 57 1.93 9.32 -14.16
C THR A 57 1.09 9.18 -12.89
N LEU A 58 0.57 10.30 -12.40
CA LEU A 58 -0.40 10.24 -11.28
C LEU A 58 -1.62 9.39 -11.67
N GLN A 59 -2.09 9.49 -12.93
CA GLN A 59 -3.20 8.68 -13.43
C GLN A 59 -2.91 7.18 -13.29
N GLN A 60 -1.71 6.73 -13.65
CA GLN A 60 -1.31 5.32 -13.50
C GLN A 60 -1.32 4.89 -12.04
N LEU A 61 -0.79 5.72 -11.14
CA LEU A 61 -0.78 5.41 -9.70
C LEU A 61 -2.21 5.34 -9.13
N PHE A 62 -3.11 6.23 -9.56
CA PHE A 62 -4.51 6.17 -9.13
C PHE A 62 -5.29 5.01 -9.76
N ASN A 63 -4.97 4.60 -10.99
CA ASN A 63 -5.53 3.37 -11.58
C ASN A 63 -5.15 2.14 -10.73
N GLU A 64 -3.91 2.09 -10.24
CA GLU A 64 -3.45 1.03 -9.34
C GLU A 64 -4.19 1.06 -8.00
N VAL A 65 -4.37 2.24 -7.41
CA VAL A 65 -5.17 2.43 -6.19
C VAL A 65 -6.61 1.95 -6.37
N CYS A 66 -7.24 2.24 -7.50
CA CYS A 66 -8.58 1.71 -7.81
C CYS A 66 -8.59 0.17 -7.87
N GLY A 67 -7.53 -0.43 -8.42
CA GLY A 67 -7.36 -1.89 -8.42
C GLY A 67 -7.22 -2.48 -7.00
N LEU A 68 -6.48 -1.80 -6.12
CA LEU A 68 -6.35 -2.20 -4.71
C LEU A 68 -7.70 -2.11 -3.98
N GLU A 69 -8.43 -1.01 -4.13
CA GLU A 69 -9.74 -0.81 -3.51
C GLU A 69 -10.78 -1.86 -4.00
N ALA A 70 -10.73 -2.22 -5.27
CA ALA A 70 -11.60 -3.26 -5.82
C ALA A 70 -11.24 -4.69 -5.38
N SER A 71 -9.99 -4.92 -4.97
CA SER A 71 -9.47 -6.25 -4.64
C SER A 71 -9.50 -6.56 -3.14
N PHE A 72 -9.55 -5.54 -2.29
CA PHE A 72 -9.45 -5.71 -0.85
C PHE A 72 -10.61 -5.04 -0.12
N ASP A 73 -11.31 -5.84 0.67
CA ASP A 73 -12.39 -5.34 1.55
C ASP A 73 -11.80 -4.79 2.84
N LEU A 74 -11.44 -3.50 2.83
CA LEU A 74 -10.98 -2.78 4.02
C LEU A 74 -12.09 -1.92 4.61
N PRO A 75 -12.24 -1.90 5.95
CA PRO A 75 -13.18 -0.99 6.59
C PRO A 75 -12.95 0.47 6.20
N GLU A 76 -14.02 1.24 6.00
CA GLU A 76 -13.95 2.64 5.57
C GLU A 76 -13.13 3.53 6.51
N GLN A 77 -13.14 3.23 7.81
CA GLN A 77 -12.42 4.02 8.82
C GLN A 77 -11.08 3.39 9.22
N ALA A 78 -10.59 2.39 8.47
CA ALA A 78 -9.34 1.73 8.81
C ALA A 78 -8.14 2.67 8.72
N VAL A 79 -7.25 2.55 9.69
CA VAL A 79 -6.02 3.36 9.78
C VAL A 79 -4.84 2.57 9.20
N ALA A 80 -4.16 3.15 8.22
CA ALA A 80 -2.93 2.58 7.66
C ALA A 80 -1.74 2.78 8.60
N ILE A 81 -1.07 1.70 8.98
CA ILE A 81 0.18 1.71 9.77
C ILE A 81 1.28 1.11 8.91
N ALA A 82 2.40 1.80 8.72
CA ALA A 82 3.44 1.33 7.82
C ALA A 82 4.82 1.23 8.45
N THR A 83 5.49 0.13 8.16
CA THR A 83 6.90 -0.09 8.46
C THR A 83 7.79 0.15 7.24
N VAL A 84 7.18 0.35 6.07
CA VAL A 84 7.85 0.63 4.80
C VAL A 84 7.82 2.12 4.49
N SER A 85 8.84 2.58 3.75
CA SER A 85 8.94 3.98 3.33
C SER A 85 8.00 4.27 2.16
N HIS A 86 7.32 5.42 2.19
CA HIS A 86 6.57 5.96 1.06
C HIS A 86 7.46 6.46 -0.10
N GLN A 87 8.78 6.43 0.04
CA GLN A 87 9.72 6.70 -1.05
C GLN A 87 9.81 5.54 -2.05
N HIS A 88 9.34 4.35 -1.70
CA HIS A 88 9.17 3.23 -2.61
C HIS A 88 7.73 3.13 -3.08
N ILE A 89 7.52 2.67 -4.33
CA ILE A 89 6.19 2.61 -4.94
C ILE A 89 5.18 1.85 -4.07
N TYR A 90 5.56 0.72 -3.50
CA TYR A 90 4.68 -0.05 -2.60
C TYR A 90 4.21 0.76 -1.39
N GLY A 91 5.15 1.41 -0.69
CA GLY A 91 4.80 2.26 0.45
C GLY A 91 4.06 3.52 0.04
N LEU A 92 4.37 4.11 -1.12
CA LEU A 92 3.62 5.24 -1.66
C LEU A 92 2.15 4.89 -1.88
N LEU A 93 1.89 3.75 -2.54
CA LEU A 93 0.54 3.29 -2.83
C LEU A 93 -0.22 2.92 -1.55
N PHE A 94 0.28 1.97 -0.77
CA PHE A 94 -0.45 1.36 0.33
C PHE A 94 -0.56 2.26 1.57
N LYS A 95 0.49 3.03 1.89
CA LYS A 95 0.51 3.92 3.07
C LYS A 95 -0.12 5.28 2.79
N LEU A 96 0.04 5.83 1.58
CA LEU A 96 -0.30 7.22 1.30
C LEU A 96 -1.44 7.36 0.29
N LEU A 97 -1.26 6.92 -0.97
CA LEU A 97 -2.22 7.20 -2.02
C LEU A 97 -3.55 6.45 -1.84
N TRP A 98 -3.51 5.20 -1.42
CA TRP A 98 -4.72 4.42 -1.20
C TRP A 98 -5.57 4.97 -0.04
N PRO A 99 -5.04 5.21 1.17
CA PRO A 99 -5.80 5.88 2.22
C PRO A 99 -6.34 7.24 1.77
N LEU A 100 -5.53 8.07 1.11
CA LEU A 100 -5.95 9.38 0.61
C LEU A 100 -7.14 9.28 -0.35
N ALA A 101 -7.07 8.40 -1.34
CA ALA A 101 -8.10 8.24 -2.36
C ALA A 101 -9.41 7.67 -1.80
N SER A 102 -9.32 6.81 -0.78
CA SER A 102 -10.49 6.17 -0.14
C SER A 102 -11.02 6.92 1.09
N GLY A 103 -10.41 8.08 1.47
CA GLY A 103 -10.82 8.83 2.65
C GLY A 103 -10.47 8.17 3.98
N ARG A 104 -9.56 7.18 3.97
CA ARG A 104 -9.05 6.52 5.17
C ARG A 104 -7.93 7.32 5.82
N SER A 105 -7.67 7.04 7.08
CA SER A 105 -6.58 7.66 7.83
C SER A 105 -5.28 6.88 7.67
N PHE A 106 -4.15 7.54 7.95
CA PHE A 106 -2.86 6.88 8.02
C PHE A 106 -2.00 7.44 9.16
N TYR A 107 -1.19 6.57 9.73
CA TYR A 107 -0.20 7.00 10.71
C TYR A 107 1.01 7.61 10.00
N GLN A 108 1.35 8.84 10.38
CA GLN A 108 2.35 9.65 9.66
C GLN A 108 3.73 9.01 9.62
N LYS A 109 4.23 8.52 10.76
CA LYS A 109 5.60 8.01 10.87
C LYS A 109 5.75 6.64 10.22
N GLN A 110 6.93 6.36 9.70
CA GLN A 110 7.37 5.00 9.41
C GLN A 110 7.87 4.36 10.70
N LEU A 111 7.41 3.15 10.98
CA LEU A 111 7.80 2.41 12.18
C LEU A 111 8.93 1.42 11.86
N ALA A 112 9.88 1.29 12.77
CA ALA A 112 11.07 0.48 12.53
C ALA A 112 11.03 -0.87 13.26
N PHE A 113 10.19 -1.01 14.29
CA PHE A 113 10.14 -2.18 15.14
C PHE A 113 8.70 -2.70 15.30
N PRO A 114 8.51 -4.02 15.46
CA PRO A 114 7.20 -4.62 15.74
C PRO A 114 6.48 -4.01 16.94
N GLU A 115 7.21 -3.71 17.99
CA GLU A 115 6.69 -3.12 19.23
C GLU A 115 6.10 -1.73 19.00
N ASP A 116 6.74 -0.92 18.15
CA ASP A 116 6.24 0.41 17.77
C ASP A 116 4.88 0.29 17.05
N VAL A 117 4.70 -0.75 16.23
CA VAL A 117 3.43 -1.01 15.54
C VAL A 117 2.33 -1.30 16.56
N VAL A 118 2.59 -2.17 17.52
CA VAL A 118 1.63 -2.53 18.58
C VAL A 118 1.31 -1.32 19.45
N ASP A 119 2.27 -0.48 19.78
CA ASP A 119 2.04 0.72 20.58
C ASP A 119 1.18 1.76 19.82
N VAL A 120 1.35 1.90 18.51
CA VAL A 120 0.45 2.70 17.68
C VAL A 120 -0.94 2.08 17.62
N GLN A 121 -1.04 0.75 17.44
CA GLN A 121 -2.33 0.04 17.44
C GLN A 121 -3.11 0.23 18.75
N LYS A 122 -2.46 0.16 19.91
CA LYS A 122 -3.11 0.43 21.20
C LYS A 122 -3.78 1.80 21.24
N LYS A 123 -3.13 2.84 20.69
CA LYS A 123 -3.69 4.19 20.61
C LYS A 123 -4.88 4.27 19.68
N ILE A 124 -4.83 3.57 18.54
CA ILE A 124 -5.92 3.51 17.56
C ILE A 124 -7.12 2.75 18.15
N THR A 125 -6.87 1.63 18.84
CA THR A 125 -7.89 0.82 19.50
C THR A 125 -8.62 1.60 20.61
N CYS A 126 -7.94 2.48 21.33
CA CYS A 126 -8.58 3.34 22.33
C CYS A 126 -9.69 4.23 21.74
N VAL A 127 -9.60 4.57 20.46
CA VAL A 127 -10.63 5.35 19.74
C VAL A 127 -11.50 4.46 18.84
N GLN A 128 -11.46 3.14 19.03
CA GLN A 128 -12.28 2.12 18.38
C GLN A 128 -12.20 2.13 16.83
N LEU A 129 -11.03 2.45 16.28
CA LEU A 129 -10.82 2.39 14.84
C LEU A 129 -10.13 1.08 14.46
N PRO A 130 -10.56 0.41 13.36
CA PRO A 130 -9.84 -0.70 12.80
C PRO A 130 -8.52 -0.22 12.17
N ASN A 131 -7.57 -1.11 12.01
CA ASN A 131 -6.30 -0.79 11.38
C ASN A 131 -5.80 -1.90 10.47
N TYR A 132 -4.86 -1.56 9.59
CA TYR A 132 -4.12 -2.52 8.78
C TYR A 132 -2.64 -2.13 8.72
N VAL A 133 -1.80 -3.13 8.56
CA VAL A 133 -0.34 -2.96 8.60
C VAL A 133 0.27 -3.17 7.22
N ILE A 134 1.15 -2.26 6.81
CA ILE A 134 1.91 -2.34 5.56
C ILE A 134 3.37 -2.60 5.91
N SER A 135 3.88 -3.76 5.53
CA SER A 135 5.18 -4.24 5.95
C SER A 135 5.96 -4.91 4.81
N SER A 136 7.11 -5.45 5.12
CA SER A 136 7.93 -6.25 4.23
C SER A 136 8.38 -7.54 4.90
N PRO A 137 8.74 -8.59 4.15
CA PRO A 137 9.24 -9.84 4.73
C PRO A 137 10.41 -9.64 5.68
N ALA A 138 11.29 -8.68 5.37
CA ALA A 138 12.46 -8.38 6.19
C ALA A 138 12.11 -7.88 7.59
N LEU A 139 11.05 -7.07 7.73
CA LEU A 139 10.58 -6.63 9.03
C LEU A 139 9.71 -7.68 9.72
N LEU A 140 8.83 -8.36 8.96
CA LEU A 140 7.94 -9.38 9.51
C LEU A 140 8.71 -10.55 10.14
N LYS A 141 9.90 -10.88 9.64
CA LYS A 141 10.82 -11.87 10.25
C LYS A 141 11.30 -11.50 11.65
N ARG A 142 11.18 -10.22 12.03
CA ARG A 142 11.60 -9.73 13.36
C ARG A 142 10.49 -9.85 14.41
N TRP A 143 9.28 -10.27 13.97
CA TRP A 143 8.14 -10.49 14.86
C TRP A 143 8.39 -11.68 15.76
N THR A 144 7.97 -11.55 17.01
CA THR A 144 8.04 -12.62 18.03
C THR A 144 6.65 -12.89 18.58
N THR A 145 6.45 -14.02 19.23
CA THR A 145 5.12 -14.47 19.70
C THR A 145 4.54 -13.60 20.83
N ASP A 146 5.37 -12.85 21.53
CA ASP A 146 4.98 -11.91 22.59
C ASP A 146 4.50 -10.56 22.06
N VAL A 147 4.79 -10.25 20.78
CA VAL A 147 4.34 -9.01 20.10
C VAL A 147 3.04 -9.27 19.36
N VAL A 148 1.92 -9.06 20.03
CA VAL A 148 0.58 -9.39 19.52
C VAL A 148 -0.08 -8.18 18.86
N LEU A 149 -0.45 -8.30 17.57
CA LEU A 149 -1.18 -7.27 16.83
C LEU A 149 -2.58 -7.05 17.43
N GLN A 150 -2.97 -5.78 17.58
CA GLN A 150 -4.24 -5.34 18.15
C GLN A 150 -5.21 -4.91 17.04
N ASP A 151 -6.42 -5.48 16.99
CA ASP A 151 -7.52 -5.14 16.06
C ASP A 151 -7.08 -4.92 14.60
N CYS A 152 -6.02 -5.66 14.20
CA CYS A 152 -5.47 -5.59 12.87
C CYS A 152 -6.34 -6.38 11.89
N HIS A 153 -6.93 -5.69 10.94
CA HIS A 153 -7.78 -6.30 9.91
C HIS A 153 -6.95 -7.14 8.94
N MET A 154 -5.83 -6.60 8.47
CA MET A 154 -4.96 -7.23 7.46
C MET A 154 -3.51 -6.77 7.62
N VAL A 155 -2.59 -7.65 7.30
CA VAL A 155 -1.18 -7.31 7.11
C VAL A 155 -0.84 -7.47 5.63
N TYR A 156 -0.37 -6.42 4.98
CA TYR A 156 0.16 -6.48 3.61
C TYR A 156 1.67 -6.63 3.65
N SER A 157 2.20 -7.50 2.79
CA SER A 157 3.64 -7.75 2.64
C SER A 157 4.04 -7.74 1.17
N SER A 158 5.08 -6.98 0.83
CA SER A 158 5.64 -6.94 -0.54
C SER A 158 7.15 -6.70 -0.52
N GLY A 159 7.79 -6.80 -1.69
CA GLY A 159 9.21 -6.58 -1.87
C GLY A 159 10.07 -7.83 -1.67
N GLY A 160 9.47 -9.00 -1.56
CA GLY A 160 10.15 -10.30 -1.45
C GLY A 160 9.21 -11.41 -1.01
N LYS A 161 9.72 -12.63 -1.06
CA LYS A 161 8.98 -13.81 -0.59
C LYS A 161 8.83 -13.78 0.94
N LEU A 162 7.62 -14.02 1.42
CA LEU A 162 7.38 -14.17 2.84
C LEU A 162 7.90 -15.55 3.30
N ASP A 163 8.55 -15.58 4.46
CA ASP A 163 8.97 -16.82 5.10
C ASP A 163 7.75 -17.52 5.73
N ALA A 164 7.61 -18.82 5.49
CA ALA A 164 6.47 -19.61 5.99
C ALA A 164 6.33 -19.56 7.52
N GLY A 165 7.45 -19.42 8.26
CA GLY A 165 7.45 -19.28 9.70
C GLY A 165 6.84 -17.99 10.25
N VAL A 166 6.63 -16.96 9.39
CA VAL A 166 6.12 -15.65 9.81
C VAL A 166 4.60 -15.68 10.04
N ARG A 167 3.84 -16.38 9.20
CA ARG A 167 2.37 -16.41 9.30
C ARG A 167 1.86 -16.86 10.66
N PRO A 168 2.38 -17.97 11.25
CA PRO A 168 1.98 -18.40 12.59
C PRO A 168 2.31 -17.40 13.68
N LEU A 169 3.41 -16.62 13.53
CA LEU A 169 3.84 -15.66 14.57
C LEU A 169 2.85 -14.50 14.70
N LEU A 170 2.33 -13.98 13.58
CA LEU A 170 1.46 -12.82 13.63
C LEU A 170 0.02 -13.15 14.03
N ASN A 171 -0.43 -14.38 13.85
CA ASN A 171 -1.82 -14.81 14.12
C ASN A 171 -2.86 -13.83 13.54
N ARG A 172 -2.57 -13.30 12.34
CA ARG A 172 -3.41 -12.37 11.58
C ARG A 172 -3.33 -12.71 10.09
N PRO A 173 -4.37 -12.41 9.30
CA PRO A 173 -4.30 -12.57 7.86
C PRO A 173 -3.14 -11.75 7.28
N ILE A 174 -2.31 -12.40 6.46
CA ILE A 174 -1.23 -11.74 5.72
C ILE A 174 -1.49 -11.91 4.24
N THR A 175 -1.64 -10.80 3.55
CA THR A 175 -1.72 -10.75 2.08
C THR A 175 -0.35 -10.41 1.52
N GLU A 176 0.25 -11.33 0.79
CA GLU A 176 1.41 -11.04 -0.04
C GLU A 176 0.98 -10.34 -1.32
N VAL A 177 1.70 -9.29 -1.69
CA VAL A 177 1.52 -8.54 -2.94
C VAL A 177 2.75 -8.73 -3.81
N PHE A 178 2.54 -9.27 -5.00
CA PHE A 178 3.56 -9.46 -6.02
C PHE A 178 3.49 -8.33 -7.04
N GLY A 179 4.65 -7.77 -7.39
CA GLY A 179 4.77 -6.68 -8.34
C GLY A 179 6.18 -6.11 -8.39
N SER A 180 6.37 -5.15 -9.27
CA SER A 180 7.63 -4.43 -9.45
C SER A 180 7.38 -2.93 -9.62
N SER A 181 8.44 -2.12 -9.68
CA SER A 181 8.29 -0.69 -9.99
C SER A 181 7.82 -0.46 -11.43
N GLU A 182 8.15 -1.37 -12.34
CA GLU A 182 7.77 -1.34 -13.75
C GLU A 182 6.29 -1.67 -13.96
N THR A 183 5.83 -2.76 -13.35
CA THR A 183 4.47 -3.26 -13.53
C THR A 183 3.46 -2.65 -12.58
N GLY A 184 3.91 -2.20 -11.40
CA GLY A 184 3.03 -2.03 -10.24
C GLY A 184 2.65 -3.38 -9.65
N GLY A 185 1.55 -3.43 -8.91
CA GLY A 185 1.00 -4.65 -8.37
C GLY A 185 0.44 -5.56 -9.47
N ILE A 186 0.85 -6.81 -9.46
CA ILE A 186 0.42 -7.83 -10.44
C ILE A 186 -0.65 -8.72 -9.83
N ALA A 187 -0.37 -9.29 -8.66
CA ALA A 187 -1.21 -10.30 -8.03
C ALA A 187 -1.03 -10.31 -6.51
N HIS A 188 -1.94 -10.98 -5.83
CA HIS A 188 -1.88 -11.19 -4.39
C HIS A 188 -2.23 -12.61 -4.00
N ARG A 189 -1.86 -13.02 -2.76
CA ARG A 189 -2.26 -14.30 -2.15
C ARG A 189 -2.26 -14.18 -0.63
N GLN A 190 -2.99 -15.09 0.04
CA GLN A 190 -3.11 -15.08 1.51
C GLN A 190 -2.53 -16.35 2.19
N ALA A 191 -2.14 -17.35 1.44
CA ALA A 191 -1.50 -18.55 1.96
C ALA A 191 -0.30 -18.95 1.11
N ASP A 192 0.66 -19.66 1.68
CA ASP A 192 1.92 -20.01 1.00
C ASP A 192 1.70 -21.00 -0.15
N ASP A 193 0.68 -21.85 -0.04
CA ASP A 193 0.26 -22.82 -1.05
C ASP A 193 -0.86 -22.31 -1.97
N ALA A 194 -1.38 -21.10 -1.71
CA ALA A 194 -2.40 -20.50 -2.55
C ALA A 194 -1.82 -20.04 -3.89
N LEU A 195 -2.63 -20.18 -4.93
CA LEU A 195 -2.35 -19.58 -6.22
C LEU A 195 -2.39 -18.05 -6.09
N TRP A 196 -1.57 -17.39 -6.90
CA TRP A 196 -1.62 -15.93 -7.04
C TRP A 196 -2.89 -15.51 -7.77
N THR A 197 -3.65 -14.60 -7.20
CA THR A 197 -4.84 -14.00 -7.80
C THR A 197 -4.43 -12.65 -8.41
N PRO A 198 -4.54 -12.46 -9.73
CA PRO A 198 -4.27 -11.17 -10.36
C PRO A 198 -5.19 -10.09 -9.83
N PHE A 199 -4.72 -8.84 -9.78
CA PHE A 199 -5.58 -7.69 -9.58
C PHE A 199 -6.56 -7.53 -10.75
N ALA A 200 -7.74 -6.96 -10.50
CA ALA A 200 -8.85 -6.90 -11.47
C ALA A 200 -8.49 -6.21 -12.80
N ASN A 201 -7.52 -5.31 -12.78
CA ASN A 201 -7.05 -4.54 -13.95
C ASN A 201 -5.72 -5.06 -14.52
N VAL A 202 -5.36 -6.31 -14.22
CA VAL A 202 -4.11 -6.95 -14.67
C VAL A 202 -4.41 -8.13 -15.58
N GLU A 203 -3.90 -8.06 -16.80
CA GLU A 203 -3.88 -9.17 -17.74
C GLU A 203 -2.54 -9.91 -17.63
N ILE A 204 -2.61 -11.24 -17.57
CA ILE A 204 -1.44 -12.10 -17.48
C ILE A 204 -1.41 -13.04 -18.67
N ASN A 205 -0.23 -13.21 -19.25
CA ASN A 205 0.02 -14.22 -20.29
C ASN A 205 1.37 -14.92 -20.00
N CYS A 206 1.48 -16.15 -20.45
CA CYS A 206 2.73 -16.88 -20.44
C CYS A 206 3.40 -16.66 -21.80
N ALA A 207 4.50 -15.92 -21.80
CA ALA A 207 5.30 -15.71 -23.00
C ALA A 207 6.17 -16.94 -23.34
N GLU A 208 6.88 -16.87 -24.45
CA GLU A 208 7.88 -17.88 -24.81
C GLU A 208 8.90 -18.04 -23.66
N GLN A 209 9.42 -19.28 -23.47
CA GLN A 209 10.36 -19.62 -22.39
C GLN A 209 9.79 -19.58 -20.96
N GLN A 210 8.45 -19.61 -20.81
CA GLN A 210 7.75 -19.56 -19.51
C GLN A 210 7.95 -18.23 -18.74
N GLU A 211 8.29 -17.16 -19.43
CA GLU A 211 8.34 -15.84 -18.84
C GLU A 211 6.92 -15.29 -18.61
N LEU A 212 6.74 -14.59 -17.51
CA LEU A 212 5.47 -13.93 -17.18
C LEU A 212 5.39 -12.62 -17.96
N ALA A 213 4.38 -12.50 -18.82
CA ALA A 213 4.01 -11.25 -19.48
C ALA A 213 2.81 -10.62 -18.79
N VAL A 214 2.94 -9.33 -18.46
CA VAL A 214 1.93 -8.56 -17.73
C VAL A 214 1.54 -7.33 -18.53
N LYS A 215 0.24 -7.07 -18.61
CA LYS A 215 -0.31 -5.84 -19.19
C LYS A 215 -1.34 -5.24 -18.24
N THR A 216 -1.24 -3.94 -18.00
CA THR A 216 -2.15 -3.22 -17.11
C THR A 216 -2.14 -1.72 -17.41
N ASN A 217 -3.24 -1.04 -17.10
CA ASN A 217 -3.39 0.40 -17.28
C ASN A 217 -2.66 1.23 -16.20
N HIS A 218 -2.06 0.59 -15.23
CA HIS A 218 -1.27 1.25 -14.19
C HIS A 218 0.24 1.03 -14.32
N ALA A 219 0.72 0.23 -15.29
CA ALA A 219 2.15 0.06 -15.54
C ALA A 219 2.77 1.30 -16.22
N PHE A 220 4.11 1.36 -16.26
CA PHE A 220 4.83 2.45 -16.93
C PHE A 220 4.67 2.40 -18.46
N SER A 221 4.29 1.27 -19.02
CA SER A 221 3.99 1.05 -20.44
C SER A 221 2.60 0.45 -20.60
N ALA A 222 1.93 0.80 -21.69
CA ALA A 222 0.67 0.18 -22.10
C ALA A 222 0.86 -1.17 -22.81
N ASP A 223 2.09 -1.49 -23.20
CA ASP A 223 2.46 -2.75 -23.84
C ASP A 223 2.69 -3.87 -22.81
N TRP A 224 2.78 -5.09 -23.30
CA TRP A 224 3.19 -6.24 -22.49
C TRP A 224 4.58 -6.06 -21.92
N ILE A 225 4.73 -6.25 -20.62
CA ILE A 225 5.98 -6.18 -19.88
C ILE A 225 6.35 -7.59 -19.46
N LEU A 226 7.55 -8.05 -19.87
CA LEU A 226 8.13 -9.30 -19.38
C LEU A 226 8.72 -9.10 -17.99
N THR A 227 8.53 -10.07 -17.09
CA THR A 227 8.93 -9.98 -15.68
C THR A 227 9.33 -11.34 -15.13
#